data_a648a29dbf6d73faf721aee53c85c06f
#
_entry.id   a648a29dbf6d73faf721aee53c85c06f
#
_cell.length_a   1.000
_cell.length_b   1.000
_cell.length_c   1.000
_cell.angle_alpha   90.00
_cell.angle_beta   90.00
_cell.angle_gamma   90.00
#
_symmetry.space_group_name_H-M   'P 1'
#
loop_
_entity.id
_entity.type
_entity.pdbx_description
1 polymer ?
#
loop_
_entity_poly.entity_id
_entity_poly.type
_entity_poly.pdbx_seq_one_letter_code
_entity_poly.pdbx_strand_id
1 'polypeptide(L)'
;MPSLTEWKVPPANQPRPGDYSFDLDRALASVVGLHSIIPADASSAETLGTERAGNGVLIDDGLVLTIGYLITEAETVWLHLGDGRVVEGHALGTDFESGFGLVQALGRIDIDPLPLGSSAGTQIGDRVVVGAPAGAHARSRARSQPSRNSPATGNICWTKRSSRIRRIPIGAAPG
;
A
#
# COMPACT_ATOMS: atom_id res chain seq x y z
N MET A 1 22.44 6.91 -6.05
CA MET A 1 21.09 6.36 -5.94
C MET A 1 20.15 7.31 -6.65
N PRO A 2 19.39 6.91 -7.68
CA PRO A 2 18.38 7.80 -8.26
C PRO A 2 17.32 8.08 -7.19
N SER A 3 17.01 9.36 -7.02
CA SER A 3 15.99 9.85 -6.09
C SER A 3 14.63 9.25 -6.45
N LEU A 4 13.91 8.69 -5.49
CA LEU A 4 12.54 8.19 -5.65
C LEU A 4 11.53 9.27 -6.08
N THR A 5 11.96 10.52 -6.15
CA THR A 5 11.16 11.70 -6.50
C THR A 5 10.91 11.87 -8.00
N GLU A 6 11.49 11.07 -8.88
CA GLU A 6 11.38 11.30 -10.34
C GLU A 6 10.53 10.28 -11.11
N TRP A 7 9.91 9.34 -10.44
CA TRP A 7 9.08 8.35 -11.14
C TRP A 7 7.69 8.92 -11.44
N LYS A 8 7.55 9.53 -12.62
CA LYS A 8 6.25 10.05 -13.09
C LYS A 8 5.61 9.04 -14.03
N VAL A 9 4.40 8.59 -13.68
CA VAL A 9 3.59 7.79 -14.61
C VAL A 9 3.22 8.64 -15.82
N PRO A 10 3.47 8.18 -17.06
CA PRO A 10 3.06 8.90 -18.24
C PRO A 10 1.57 9.25 -18.21
N PRO A 11 1.14 10.44 -18.66
CA PRO A 11 -0.27 10.87 -18.59
C PRO A 11 -1.24 9.90 -19.27
N ALA A 12 -0.81 9.21 -20.32
CA ALA A 12 -1.61 8.19 -21.00
C ALA A 12 -1.95 6.97 -20.11
N ASN A 13 -1.12 6.68 -19.12
CA ASN A 13 -1.28 5.56 -18.20
C ASN A 13 -1.95 5.99 -16.88
N GLN A 14 -2.19 7.27 -16.69
CA GLN A 14 -2.88 7.75 -15.49
C GLN A 14 -4.37 7.44 -15.56
N PRO A 15 -4.99 6.97 -14.46
CA PRO A 15 -6.43 6.76 -14.40
C PRO A 15 -7.15 8.12 -14.43
N ARG A 16 -8.26 8.17 -15.16
CA ARG A 16 -9.12 9.36 -15.20
C ARG A 16 -10.28 9.16 -14.23
N PRO A 17 -10.60 10.11 -13.35
CA PRO A 17 -11.68 9.97 -12.38
C PRO A 17 -13.02 9.56 -13.01
N GLY A 18 -13.38 10.11 -14.16
CA GLY A 18 -14.61 9.79 -14.88
C GLY A 18 -14.73 8.36 -15.43
N ASP A 19 -13.65 7.58 -15.42
CA ASP A 19 -13.66 6.17 -15.88
C ASP A 19 -14.10 5.20 -14.78
N TYR A 20 -14.33 5.68 -13.55
CA TYR A 20 -14.62 4.87 -12.36
C TYR A 20 -15.95 5.25 -11.73
N SER A 21 -16.63 4.27 -11.11
CA SER A 21 -17.88 4.47 -10.39
C SER A 21 -17.68 4.89 -8.93
N PHE A 22 -16.45 5.07 -8.49
CA PHE A 22 -16.07 5.53 -7.15
C PHE A 22 -15.20 6.79 -7.25
N ASP A 23 -15.13 7.55 -6.17
CA ASP A 23 -14.25 8.70 -6.06
C ASP A 23 -12.78 8.24 -6.02
N LEU A 24 -12.11 8.39 -7.15
CA LEU A 24 -10.73 7.96 -7.32
C LEU A 24 -9.75 8.79 -6.48
N ASP A 25 -9.98 10.09 -6.37
CA ASP A 25 -9.08 10.98 -5.65
C ASP A 25 -9.18 10.73 -4.14
N ARG A 26 -10.38 10.54 -3.63
CA ARG A 26 -10.61 10.10 -2.25
C ARG A 26 -9.95 8.75 -1.96
N ALA A 27 -10.13 7.77 -2.84
CA ALA A 27 -9.53 6.45 -2.68
C ALA A 27 -7.99 6.48 -2.70
N LEU A 28 -7.40 7.35 -3.51
CA LEU A 28 -5.94 7.52 -3.56
C LEU A 28 -5.39 8.34 -2.39
N ALA A 29 -6.18 9.24 -1.82
CA ALA A 29 -5.79 10.00 -0.64
C ALA A 29 -5.59 9.09 0.60
N SER A 30 -6.34 7.97 0.69
CA SER A 30 -6.17 7.01 1.77
C SER A 30 -4.89 6.15 1.68
N VAL A 31 -4.15 6.23 0.57
CA VAL A 31 -2.85 5.56 0.42
C VAL A 31 -1.76 6.42 1.04
N VAL A 32 -1.06 5.86 2.03
CA VAL A 32 0.00 6.52 2.77
C VAL A 32 1.35 5.84 2.52
N GLY A 33 2.43 6.62 2.55
CA GLY A 33 3.78 6.07 2.59
C GLY A 33 4.09 5.56 3.98
N LEU A 34 4.86 4.50 4.07
CA LEU A 34 5.33 3.94 5.33
C LEU A 34 6.84 3.80 5.29
N HIS A 35 7.48 4.28 6.33
CA HIS A 35 8.91 4.10 6.56
C HIS A 35 9.10 3.60 8.00
N SER A 36 9.83 2.52 8.17
CA SER A 36 10.11 1.94 9.49
C SER A 36 11.60 1.76 9.73
N ILE A 37 11.97 1.94 10.99
CA ILE A 37 13.31 1.71 11.51
C ILE A 37 13.28 0.48 12.39
N ILE A 38 14.17 -0.44 12.11
CA ILE A 38 14.32 -1.71 12.81
C ILE A 38 15.67 -1.71 13.54
N PRO A 39 15.74 -2.14 14.80
CA PRO A 39 17.00 -2.29 15.51
C PRO A 39 17.97 -3.18 14.77
N ALA A 40 19.26 -2.83 14.79
CA ALA A 40 20.28 -3.59 14.07
C ALA A 40 20.50 -5.02 14.62
N ASP A 41 20.11 -5.25 15.86
CA ASP A 41 20.17 -6.54 16.56
C ASP A 41 18.86 -7.35 16.42
N ALA A 42 17.87 -6.81 15.73
CA ALA A 42 16.64 -7.55 15.45
C ALA A 42 16.89 -8.73 14.51
N SER A 43 16.19 -9.85 14.73
CA SER A 43 16.42 -11.09 13.98
C SER A 43 16.14 -10.94 12.48
N SER A 44 15.20 -10.06 12.11
CA SER A 44 14.88 -9.78 10.71
C SER A 44 15.79 -8.75 10.03
N ALA A 45 16.66 -8.05 10.80
CA ALA A 45 17.49 -6.97 10.26
C ALA A 45 18.53 -7.48 9.26
N GLU A 46 19.13 -8.64 9.52
CA GLU A 46 20.13 -9.25 8.63
C GLU A 46 19.55 -9.55 7.23
N THR A 47 18.33 -10.02 7.16
CA THR A 47 17.70 -10.46 5.91
C THR A 47 16.94 -9.34 5.21
N LEU A 48 16.23 -8.48 5.96
CA LEU A 48 15.29 -7.48 5.44
C LEU A 48 15.80 -6.04 5.55
N GLY A 49 16.94 -5.84 6.22
CA GLY A 49 17.52 -4.53 6.48
C GLY A 49 16.91 -3.82 7.70
N THR A 50 17.60 -2.75 8.12
CA THR A 50 17.23 -1.93 9.28
C THR A 50 16.30 -0.74 8.92
N GLU A 51 16.22 -0.40 7.65
CA GLU A 51 15.29 0.60 7.12
C GLU A 51 14.39 -0.04 6.07
N ARG A 52 13.09 0.10 6.24
CA ARG A 52 12.10 -0.45 5.31
C ARG A 52 11.12 0.61 4.89
N ALA A 53 10.86 0.68 3.60
CA ALA A 53 9.90 1.63 3.05
C ALA A 53 8.89 0.92 2.17
N GLY A 54 7.64 1.38 2.21
CA GLY A 54 6.56 0.82 1.44
C GLY A 54 5.30 1.67 1.53
N ASN A 55 4.16 1.04 1.30
CA ASN A 55 2.87 1.70 1.29
C ASN A 55 1.92 1.05 2.29
N GLY A 56 1.01 1.86 2.82
CA GLY A 56 -0.14 1.41 3.60
C GLY A 56 -1.42 2.03 3.08
N VAL A 57 -2.53 1.55 3.59
CA VAL A 57 -3.86 2.10 3.31
C VAL A 57 -4.56 2.35 4.61
N LEU A 58 -5.08 3.55 4.77
CA LEU A 58 -5.96 3.90 5.88
C LEU A 58 -7.29 3.18 5.70
N ILE A 59 -7.63 2.27 6.61
CA ILE A 59 -8.82 1.42 6.56
C ILE A 59 -9.85 1.76 7.63
N ASP A 60 -9.44 2.49 8.66
CA ASP A 60 -10.28 3.00 9.73
C ASP A 60 -9.62 4.26 10.33
N ASP A 61 -10.22 4.89 11.34
CA ASP A 61 -9.68 6.09 11.99
C ASP A 61 -8.27 5.84 12.55
N GLY A 62 -7.30 6.42 11.88
CA GLY A 62 -5.88 6.24 12.20
C GLY A 62 -5.34 4.82 12.01
N LEU A 63 -6.12 3.86 11.51
CA LEU A 63 -5.69 2.48 11.32
C LEU A 63 -5.21 2.23 9.89
N VAL A 64 -3.95 1.86 9.74
CA VAL A 64 -3.29 1.61 8.46
C VAL A 64 -3.02 0.13 8.26
N LEU A 65 -3.52 -0.43 7.16
CA LEU A 65 -3.19 -1.78 6.69
C LEU A 65 -1.96 -1.71 5.79
N THR A 66 -0.97 -2.55 6.07
CA THR A 66 0.27 -2.65 5.29
C THR A 66 0.72 -4.10 5.12
N ILE A 67 1.91 -4.31 4.56
CA ILE A 67 2.54 -5.62 4.48
C ILE A 67 3.35 -5.87 5.75
N GLY A 68 3.19 -7.05 6.35
CA GLY A 68 3.74 -7.38 7.66
C GLY A 68 5.26 -7.20 7.77
N TYR A 69 6.02 -7.59 6.73
CA TYR A 69 7.48 -7.49 6.77
C TYR A 69 7.99 -6.04 6.94
N LEU A 70 7.19 -5.04 6.54
CA LEU A 70 7.58 -3.64 6.70
C LEU A 70 7.64 -3.22 8.17
N ILE A 71 6.84 -3.84 9.03
CA ILE A 71 6.69 -3.44 10.43
C ILE A 71 7.13 -4.51 11.43
N THR A 72 7.56 -5.68 10.96
CA THR A 72 8.08 -6.73 11.83
C THR A 72 9.33 -6.23 12.55
N GLU A 73 9.32 -6.30 13.89
CA GLU A 73 10.39 -5.81 14.77
C GLU A 73 10.70 -4.31 14.63
N ALA A 74 9.77 -3.52 14.07
CA ALA A 74 9.99 -2.07 13.93
C ALA A 74 9.94 -1.38 15.30
N GLU A 75 10.98 -0.60 15.60
CA GLU A 75 11.04 0.29 16.75
C GLU A 75 10.26 1.59 16.48
N THR A 76 10.38 2.11 15.27
CA THR A 76 9.72 3.34 14.85
C THR A 76 9.07 3.15 13.49
N VAL A 77 7.86 3.67 13.34
CA VAL A 77 7.11 3.70 12.08
C VAL A 77 6.68 5.12 11.78
N TRP A 78 6.95 5.60 10.56
CA TRP A 78 6.53 6.90 10.07
C TRP A 78 5.54 6.74 8.94
N LEU A 79 4.41 7.44 9.03
CA LEU A 79 3.35 7.49 8.02
C LEU A 79 3.45 8.82 7.28
N HIS A 80 3.75 8.77 5.99
CA HIS A 80 3.84 9.91 5.09
C HIS A 80 2.50 10.11 4.38
N LEU A 81 1.82 11.19 4.70
CA LEU A 81 0.52 11.51 4.13
C LEU A 81 0.64 12.24 2.80
N GLY A 82 -0.42 12.19 2.01
CA GLY A 82 -0.45 12.80 0.68
C GLY A 82 -0.35 14.33 0.66
N ASP A 83 -0.63 14.97 1.78
CA ASP A 83 -0.50 16.42 1.99
C ASP A 83 0.91 16.87 2.47
N GLY A 84 1.84 15.92 2.59
CA GLY A 84 3.22 16.15 3.02
C GLY A 84 3.43 16.08 4.53
N ARG A 85 2.39 15.88 5.33
CA ARG A 85 2.54 15.64 6.78
C ARG A 85 3.15 14.24 7.01
N VAL A 86 3.91 14.14 8.09
CA VAL A 86 4.45 12.89 8.59
C VAL A 86 3.90 12.65 10.00
N VAL A 87 3.34 11.49 10.23
CA VAL A 87 2.74 11.10 11.50
C VAL A 87 3.44 9.84 11.99
N GLU A 88 3.78 9.81 13.26
CA GLU A 88 4.31 8.61 13.90
C GLU A 88 3.21 7.56 14.02
N GLY A 89 3.57 6.29 13.82
CA GLY A 89 2.68 5.15 13.94
C GLY A 89 3.26 4.09 14.87
N HIS A 90 2.36 3.34 15.50
CA HIS A 90 2.69 2.19 16.33
C HIS A 90 2.29 0.89 15.61
N ALA A 91 3.24 -0.04 15.46
CA ALA A 91 2.97 -1.36 14.92
C ALA A 91 2.10 -2.16 15.90
N LEU A 92 0.85 -2.45 15.51
CA LEU A 92 -0.06 -3.23 16.35
C LEU A 92 0.25 -4.73 16.27
N GLY A 93 0.66 -5.21 15.11
CA GLY A 93 1.00 -6.60 14.89
C GLY A 93 1.02 -7.01 13.43
N THR A 94 1.47 -8.24 13.21
CA THR A 94 1.54 -8.87 11.88
C THR A 94 0.84 -10.21 11.91
N ASP A 95 0.10 -10.50 10.86
CA ASP A 95 -0.46 -11.82 10.61
C ASP A 95 0.41 -12.54 9.58
N PHE A 96 1.14 -13.55 10.02
CA PHE A 96 2.06 -14.30 9.17
C PHE A 96 1.35 -15.17 8.12
N GLU A 97 0.11 -15.59 8.39
CA GLU A 97 -0.66 -16.39 7.45
C GLU A 97 -1.10 -15.55 6.24
N SER A 98 -1.61 -14.36 6.50
CA SER A 98 -2.04 -13.44 5.45
C SER A 98 -0.91 -12.56 4.90
N GLY A 99 0.18 -12.40 5.63
CA GLY A 99 1.28 -11.50 5.32
C GLY A 99 0.97 -10.03 5.56
N PHE A 100 -0.15 -9.69 6.23
CA PHE A 100 -0.49 -8.31 6.54
C PHE A 100 0.04 -7.86 7.90
N GLY A 101 0.16 -6.52 8.02
CA GLY A 101 0.44 -5.83 9.25
C GLY A 101 -0.50 -4.66 9.46
N LEU A 102 -0.70 -4.29 10.70
CA LEU A 102 -1.51 -3.15 11.13
C LEU A 102 -0.66 -2.15 11.89
N VAL A 103 -0.85 -0.88 11.55
CA VAL A 103 -0.22 0.26 12.21
C VAL A 103 -1.30 1.22 12.68
N GLN A 104 -1.23 1.63 13.95
CA GLN A 104 -2.04 2.70 14.50
C GLN A 104 -1.27 4.01 14.43
N ALA A 105 -1.83 5.02 13.79
CA ALA A 105 -1.29 6.37 13.86
C ALA A 105 -1.40 6.93 15.27
N LEU A 106 -0.33 7.54 15.76
CA LEU A 106 -0.29 8.19 17.06
C LEU A 106 -0.73 9.66 17.00
N GLY A 107 -0.83 10.22 15.80
CA GLY A 107 -1.36 11.54 15.54
C GLY A 107 -2.63 11.48 14.70
N ARG A 108 -3.34 12.61 14.67
CA ARG A 108 -4.59 12.72 13.90
C ARG A 108 -4.33 12.69 12.39
N ILE A 109 -5.08 11.84 11.70
CA ILE A 109 -5.12 11.74 10.23
C ILE A 109 -6.49 12.21 9.77
N ASP A 110 -6.54 13.42 9.17
CA ASP A 110 -7.78 14.00 8.63
C ASP A 110 -7.97 13.53 7.16
N ILE A 111 -7.96 12.23 6.94
CA ILE A 111 -8.17 11.57 5.65
C ILE A 111 -9.25 10.51 5.84
N ASP A 112 -10.21 10.47 4.95
CA ASP A 112 -11.25 9.46 4.98
C ASP A 112 -10.65 8.05 4.75
N PRO A 113 -10.96 7.09 5.61
CA PRO A 113 -10.52 5.73 5.42
C PRO A 113 -11.19 5.08 4.22
N LEU A 114 -10.50 4.13 3.65
CA LEU A 114 -11.00 3.36 2.54
C LEU A 114 -11.77 2.14 3.04
N PRO A 115 -13.05 1.98 2.68
CA PRO A 115 -13.86 0.87 3.15
C PRO A 115 -13.33 -0.46 2.60
N LEU A 116 -13.24 -1.46 3.48
CA LEU A 116 -12.90 -2.82 3.10
C LEU A 116 -14.03 -3.44 2.27
N GLY A 117 -13.67 -4.16 1.21
CA GLY A 117 -14.60 -4.82 0.32
C GLY A 117 -14.32 -6.33 0.17
N SER A 118 -15.20 -7.01 -0.58
CA SER A 118 -15.01 -8.42 -0.91
C SER A 118 -14.31 -8.58 -2.26
N SER A 119 -13.37 -9.47 -2.32
CA SER A 119 -12.65 -9.83 -3.55
C SER A 119 -13.28 -10.96 -4.35
N ALA A 120 -14.35 -11.59 -3.88
CA ALA A 120 -14.92 -12.83 -4.43
C ALA A 120 -15.46 -12.73 -5.89
N GLY A 121 -15.78 -11.54 -6.37
CA GLY A 121 -16.36 -11.34 -7.73
C GLY A 121 -15.39 -10.82 -8.78
N THR A 122 -14.04 -10.79 -8.58
CA THR A 122 -13.10 -10.25 -9.58
C THR A 122 -12.62 -11.34 -10.52
N GLN A 123 -12.43 -10.96 -11.73
CA GLN A 123 -12.01 -11.83 -12.79
C GLN A 123 -10.73 -11.31 -13.45
N ILE A 124 -10.00 -12.21 -14.10
CA ILE A 124 -8.87 -11.85 -14.94
C ILE A 124 -9.37 -10.92 -16.05
N GLY A 125 -8.67 -9.79 -16.27
CA GLY A 125 -9.07 -8.78 -17.24
C GLY A 125 -9.82 -7.58 -16.65
N ASP A 126 -10.24 -7.63 -15.38
CA ASP A 126 -10.83 -6.47 -14.71
C ASP A 126 -9.82 -5.31 -14.64
N ARG A 127 -10.34 -4.09 -14.75
CA ARG A 127 -9.50 -2.89 -14.60
C ARG A 127 -9.14 -2.68 -13.14
N VAL A 128 -7.88 -2.41 -12.90
CA VAL A 128 -7.35 -2.11 -11.57
C VAL A 128 -6.62 -0.76 -11.59
N VAL A 129 -6.65 -0.08 -10.47
CA VAL A 129 -5.83 1.11 -10.22
C VAL A 129 -4.73 0.73 -9.23
N VAL A 130 -3.50 1.07 -9.57
CA VAL A 130 -2.37 0.95 -8.66
C VAL A 130 -2.12 2.33 -8.08
N GLY A 131 -2.24 2.44 -6.76
CA GLY A 131 -2.00 3.67 -6.01
C GLY A 131 -0.67 3.63 -5.30
N ALA A 132 -0.02 4.80 -5.20
CA ALA A 132 1.14 5.05 -4.37
C ALA A 132 0.92 6.38 -3.63
N PRO A 133 1.64 6.65 -2.52
CA PRO A 133 1.50 7.91 -1.78
C PRO A 133 1.68 9.13 -2.68
N ALA A 134 0.97 10.20 -2.40
CA ALA A 134 0.79 11.34 -3.31
C ALA A 134 2.05 12.17 -3.61
N GLY A 135 3.18 11.89 -2.98
CA GLY A 135 4.47 12.46 -3.40
C GLY A 135 5.05 11.80 -4.66
N ALA A 136 4.67 10.57 -4.92
CA ALA A 136 4.96 9.89 -6.15
C ALA A 136 3.73 10.02 -7.06
N HIS A 137 3.84 10.67 -8.19
CA HIS A 137 2.79 10.74 -9.22
C HIS A 137 2.55 9.36 -9.88
N ALA A 138 2.39 8.32 -9.04
CA ALA A 138 2.32 6.93 -9.45
C ALA A 138 0.87 6.44 -9.44
N ARG A 139 0.06 7.05 -10.32
CA ARG A 139 -1.27 6.55 -10.65
C ARG A 139 -1.16 5.80 -11.96
N SER A 140 -1.22 4.48 -11.96
CA SER A 140 -1.19 3.73 -13.21
C SER A 140 -2.46 2.94 -13.44
N ARG A 141 -2.88 2.87 -14.70
CA ARG A 141 -3.88 1.90 -15.16
C ARG A 141 -3.18 0.58 -15.39
N ALA A 142 -3.67 -0.46 -14.77
CA ALA A 142 -3.28 -1.81 -15.12
C ALA A 142 -4.53 -2.65 -15.41
N ARG A 143 -4.36 -3.72 -16.17
CA ARG A 143 -5.33 -4.81 -16.23
C ARG A 143 -4.79 -5.95 -15.39
N SER A 144 -5.64 -6.62 -14.65
CA SER A 144 -5.24 -7.83 -13.95
C SER A 144 -4.74 -8.85 -14.96
N GLN A 145 -3.47 -9.23 -14.85
CA GLN A 145 -2.87 -10.29 -15.65
C GLN A 145 -2.61 -11.50 -14.74
N PRO A 146 -2.63 -12.73 -15.27
CA PRO A 146 -2.16 -13.88 -14.51
C PRO A 146 -0.69 -13.63 -14.15
N SER A 147 -0.40 -13.67 -12.86
CA SER A 147 0.94 -13.42 -12.34
C SER A 147 1.92 -14.44 -12.88
N ARG A 148 2.87 -14.01 -13.70
CA ARG A 148 4.15 -14.69 -13.86
C ARG A 148 5.17 -13.91 -13.05
N ASN A 149 5.62 -14.53 -11.96
CA ASN A 149 6.73 -14.13 -11.10
C ASN A 149 7.33 -12.74 -11.36
N SER A 150 6.86 -11.74 -10.62
CA SER A 150 7.61 -10.50 -10.42
C SER A 150 7.94 -10.37 -8.94
N PRO A 151 9.18 -9.99 -8.58
CA PRO A 151 9.53 -9.74 -7.21
C PRO A 151 8.65 -8.60 -6.67
N ALA A 152 8.06 -8.84 -5.51
CA ALA A 152 7.06 -7.98 -4.89
C ALA A 152 7.64 -6.60 -4.54
N THR A 153 7.32 -5.61 -5.35
CA THR A 153 7.26 -4.24 -4.89
C THR A 153 5.85 -4.06 -4.34
N GLY A 154 5.71 -3.71 -3.05
CA GLY A 154 4.43 -3.68 -2.34
C GLY A 154 3.44 -2.65 -2.88
N ASN A 155 2.75 -3.00 -3.95
CA ASN A 155 1.73 -2.16 -4.57
C ASN A 155 0.33 -2.66 -4.20
N ILE A 156 -0.50 -1.75 -3.74
CA ILE A 156 -1.90 -2.00 -3.42
C ILE A 156 -2.73 -1.78 -4.68
N CYS A 157 -3.52 -2.77 -5.05
CA CYS A 157 -4.27 -2.78 -6.31
C CYS A 157 -5.79 -2.66 -6.08
N TRP A 158 -6.46 -1.81 -6.85
CA TRP A 158 -7.89 -1.50 -6.77
C TRP A 158 -8.63 -1.88 -8.06
N THR A 159 -9.86 -2.40 -7.96
CA THR A 159 -10.66 -2.78 -9.14
C THR A 159 -11.93 -1.96 -9.32
N LYS A 160 -12.40 -1.87 -10.56
CA LYS A 160 -13.53 -1.03 -11.01
C LYS A 160 -14.92 -1.50 -10.53
N ARG A 161 -15.11 -2.75 -10.12
CA ARG A 161 -16.45 -3.27 -9.81
C ARG A 161 -16.82 -2.99 -8.37
N SER A 162 -17.72 -2.03 -8.19
CA SER A 162 -18.44 -1.71 -6.95
C SER A 162 -17.55 -1.69 -5.68
N SER A 163 -17.04 -0.53 -5.31
CA SER A 163 -16.54 -0.20 -3.96
C SER A 163 -15.79 -1.32 -3.21
N ARG A 164 -14.89 -2.05 -3.89
CA ARG A 164 -14.24 -3.20 -3.29
C ARG A 164 -12.73 -3.16 -3.47
N ILE A 165 -12.03 -3.29 -2.36
CA ILE A 165 -10.59 -3.52 -2.30
C ILE A 165 -10.29 -4.96 -2.68
N ARG A 166 -9.21 -5.17 -3.42
CA ARG A 166 -8.70 -6.49 -3.70
C ARG A 166 -7.26 -6.68 -3.33
N ARG A 167 -7.02 -7.86 -2.77
CA ARG A 167 -5.70 -8.47 -2.71
C ARG A 167 -5.30 -9.01 -4.07
N ILE A 168 -4.04 -8.76 -4.45
CA ILE A 168 -3.33 -9.69 -5.33
C ILE A 168 -2.65 -10.68 -4.40
N PRO A 169 -2.89 -11.99 -4.50
CA PRO A 169 -2.12 -12.94 -3.74
C PRO A 169 -0.65 -12.83 -4.15
N ILE A 170 0.21 -12.57 -3.19
CA ILE A 170 1.66 -12.74 -3.35
C ILE A 170 1.84 -14.22 -3.58
N GLY A 171 2.37 -14.59 -4.76
CA GLY A 171 2.48 -15.98 -5.16
C GLY A 171 3.19 -16.82 -4.10
N ALA A 172 2.55 -17.93 -3.73
CA ALA A 172 3.22 -19.00 -3.00
C ALA A 172 4.38 -19.50 -3.87
N ALA A 173 5.57 -19.54 -3.31
CA ALA A 173 6.70 -20.20 -3.94
C ALA A 173 6.33 -21.68 -4.11
N PRO A 174 6.57 -22.29 -5.28
CA PRO A 174 6.45 -23.73 -5.43
C PRO A 174 7.53 -24.40 -4.60
N GLY A 175 7.14 -25.36 -3.76
CA GLY A 175 8.03 -26.31 -3.12
C GLY A 175 8.68 -27.27 -4.11
#